data_279424006d682d0a47ccf357f9a10a08
#
_entry.id   279424006d682d0a47ccf357f9a10a08
#
_cell.length_a   1.000
_cell.length_b   1.000
_cell.length_c   1.000
_cell.angle_alpha   90.00
_cell.angle_beta   90.00
_cell.angle_gamma   90.00
#
_symmetry.space_group_name_H-M   'P 1'
#
loop_
_entity.id
_entity.type
_entity.pdbx_description
1 polymer ?
#
loop_
_entity_poly.entity_id
_entity_poly.type
_entity_poly.pdbx_seq_one_letter_code
_entity_poly.pdbx_strand_id
1 'polypeptide(L)'
;MNKFLRVLSLILALSFAVTLFSACGDKPADTTTKPSKTTTASQSQDDPPDKWADVSFKGQKLHIWFNDYIADADIRATGTESCLPYMRGIDDSDETAANTVLVEATDRHDKVLGILNLENEDVRYTLAGWKGNGDTLLSDIQAVVTANQKDGPSLIIHANFGLVRAGITGLLYNVYDKDQDNYFDLTRKGWYLGMMEENTIDKSKIYMLFGDFFIDQFRLSYGVLANTTRIEERYRPENRADSGAIALFGHVLDGSWTYETMMAIADACCQDSGGEWNSTSVMGVVGSPWCVRSFFATSGLDVFEKDENGKVSYITDIGEVHNWVDSFINMEKEPWFSYYWQDVKNSSSLTLNPRRESASATFAEGRAAFAIGQALATYESPLIRDMHDNYAFLPNPRYFNEVESTDFNDVKKLYGALTSDVANGGGILITAKPEDFTLSSAFLQLMAENSESFMEEYYETNLMIKVNQSDSQQQMQMIQIIHDGICSPMSMLYDYYCTRNASLHTYEDFMRSSFNKKTNTYSSDWDSEYAAKVVQWEKLVASFGKRTD
;
A
#
# COMPACT_ATOMS: atom_id res chain seq x y z
N MET A 1 -13.49 -25.10 28.14
CA MET A 1 -13.44 -25.93 26.94
C MET A 1 -12.33 -25.48 25.95
N ASN A 2 -11.88 -24.23 25.97
CA ASN A 2 -10.91 -23.68 24.99
C ASN A 2 -9.41 -23.96 25.25
N LYS A 3 -9.03 -24.38 26.44
CA LYS A 3 -7.61 -24.70 26.72
C LYS A 3 -7.20 -26.10 26.25
N PHE A 4 -8.14 -27.01 26.14
CA PHE A 4 -7.87 -28.40 25.71
C PHE A 4 -7.68 -28.50 24.19
N LEU A 5 -8.37 -27.68 23.42
CA LEU A 5 -8.23 -27.64 21.95
C LEU A 5 -6.89 -27.01 21.51
N ARG A 6 -6.39 -26.02 22.24
CA ARG A 6 -5.06 -25.41 21.93
C ARG A 6 -3.88 -26.34 22.21
N VAL A 7 -3.99 -27.20 23.19
CA VAL A 7 -2.96 -28.22 23.48
C VAL A 7 -2.99 -29.34 22.44
N LEU A 8 -4.18 -29.67 21.90
CA LEU A 8 -4.31 -30.72 20.90
C LEU A 8 -3.77 -30.27 19.51
N SER A 9 -3.94 -29.01 19.13
CA SER A 9 -3.37 -28.47 17.88
C SER A 9 -1.85 -28.36 17.93
N LEU A 10 -1.26 -28.01 19.07
CA LEU A 10 0.19 -27.99 19.25
C LEU A 10 0.81 -29.41 19.17
N ILE A 11 0.11 -30.42 19.68
CA ILE A 11 0.59 -31.81 19.62
C ILE A 11 0.50 -32.38 18.19
N LEU A 12 -0.49 -31.98 17.38
CA LEU A 12 -0.57 -32.41 15.98
C LEU A 12 0.50 -31.73 15.09
N ALA A 13 0.83 -30.46 15.34
CA ALA A 13 1.88 -29.76 14.61
C ALA A 13 3.28 -30.33 14.91
N LEU A 14 3.54 -30.75 16.15
CA LEU A 14 4.80 -31.42 16.52
C LEU A 14 4.93 -32.83 15.94
N SER A 15 3.83 -33.54 15.70
CA SER A 15 3.88 -34.91 15.15
C SER A 15 4.18 -34.94 13.64
N PHE A 16 3.94 -33.90 12.90
CA PHE A 16 4.28 -33.79 11.47
C PHE A 16 5.75 -33.40 11.22
N ALA A 17 6.38 -32.71 12.17
CA ALA A 17 7.79 -32.30 12.05
C ALA A 17 8.78 -33.46 12.36
N VAL A 18 8.33 -34.52 13.03
CA VAL A 18 9.20 -35.64 13.46
C VAL A 18 9.36 -36.74 12.39
N THR A 19 8.51 -36.75 11.36
CA THR A 19 8.55 -37.83 10.33
C THR A 19 9.51 -37.56 9.17
N LEU A 20 10.22 -36.45 9.13
CA LEU A 20 11.16 -36.13 8.04
C LEU A 20 12.66 -36.28 8.40
N PHE A 21 13.00 -36.62 9.66
CA PHE A 21 14.39 -36.83 10.05
C PHE A 21 14.58 -38.14 10.86
N SER A 22 14.42 -39.26 10.19
CA SER A 22 14.84 -40.57 10.76
C SER A 22 15.66 -41.37 9.76
N ALA A 23 16.94 -41.03 9.66
CA ALA A 23 17.98 -41.95 9.22
C ALA A 23 19.32 -41.54 9.85
N CYS A 24 19.80 -42.46 10.70
CA CYS A 24 21.13 -42.62 11.30
C CYS A 24 21.29 -42.30 12.80
N GLY A 25 21.24 -43.32 13.56
CA GLY A 25 21.99 -44.02 14.63
C GLY A 25 22.67 -43.21 15.76
N ASP A 26 22.32 -43.47 16.91
CA ASP A 26 22.88 -44.10 18.09
C ASP A 26 22.58 -43.40 19.44
N LYS A 27 22.56 -44.21 20.52
CA LYS A 27 21.84 -44.10 21.77
C LYS A 27 22.47 -43.20 22.88
N PRO A 28 21.84 -43.08 24.06
CA PRO A 28 21.67 -41.84 24.81
C PRO A 28 22.52 -41.73 26.09
N ALA A 29 22.61 -40.52 26.62
CA ALA A 29 22.94 -40.27 28.03
C ALA A 29 22.09 -39.10 28.58
N ASP A 30 21.45 -39.39 29.69
CA ASP A 30 20.61 -38.57 30.54
C ASP A 30 21.41 -37.43 31.18
N THR A 31 20.89 -36.21 31.15
CA THR A 31 21.02 -35.23 32.27
C THR A 31 20.14 -33.98 32.02
N THR A 32 19.30 -33.72 32.98
CA THR A 32 18.44 -32.53 33.15
C THR A 32 19.24 -31.25 33.35
N THR A 33 19.08 -30.29 32.43
CA THR A 33 19.32 -28.87 32.72
C THR A 33 18.50 -27.99 31.74
N LYS A 34 17.85 -26.94 32.27
CA LYS A 34 17.06 -25.95 31.52
C LYS A 34 17.91 -25.31 30.41
N PRO A 35 17.37 -25.10 29.20
CA PRO A 35 18.09 -24.36 28.16
C PRO A 35 17.98 -22.87 28.37
N SER A 36 19.10 -22.22 28.60
CA SER A 36 19.35 -20.82 28.34
C SER A 36 19.39 -20.62 26.81
N LYS A 37 18.53 -19.76 26.24
CA LYS A 37 18.62 -19.37 24.84
C LYS A 37 19.83 -18.46 24.65
N THR A 38 20.93 -19.03 24.22
CA THR A 38 21.99 -18.28 23.53
C THR A 38 22.18 -18.96 22.19
N THR A 39 21.47 -18.54 21.19
CA THR A 39 21.70 -18.96 19.81
C THR A 39 22.80 -18.07 19.24
N THR A 40 24.04 -18.47 19.41
CA THR A 40 25.14 -17.98 18.58
C THR A 40 24.97 -18.67 17.23
N ALA A 41 24.39 -17.98 16.24
CA ALA A 41 24.45 -18.41 14.86
C ALA A 41 25.93 -18.42 14.47
N SER A 42 26.46 -19.61 14.12
CA SER A 42 27.78 -19.71 13.48
C SER A 42 27.64 -19.09 12.08
N GLN A 43 28.22 -17.92 11.87
CA GLN A 43 28.42 -17.36 10.54
C GLN A 43 29.20 -18.36 9.69
N SER A 44 28.69 -18.69 8.51
CA SER A 44 29.45 -19.42 7.50
C SER A 44 30.59 -18.54 7.01
N GLN A 45 31.75 -19.12 6.70
CA GLN A 45 32.96 -18.43 6.29
C GLN A 45 32.84 -17.66 4.95
N ASP A 46 31.68 -17.72 4.28
CA ASP A 46 31.37 -17.11 2.97
C ASP A 46 30.35 -15.95 3.03
N ASP A 47 29.86 -15.57 4.22
CA ASP A 47 29.00 -14.41 4.32
C ASP A 47 29.84 -13.11 4.24
N PRO A 48 29.41 -12.12 3.43
CA PRO A 48 30.08 -10.82 3.41
C PRO A 48 30.09 -10.23 4.82
N PRO A 49 31.18 -9.50 5.20
CA PRO A 49 31.27 -8.91 6.53
C PRO A 49 30.04 -8.07 6.81
N ASP A 50 29.49 -8.21 8.01
CA ASP A 50 28.34 -7.42 8.45
C ASP A 50 28.69 -5.92 8.33
N LYS A 51 28.07 -5.24 7.38
CA LYS A 51 28.33 -3.81 7.11
C LYS A 51 28.01 -2.93 8.32
N TRP A 52 27.31 -3.45 9.30
CA TRP A 52 26.89 -2.74 10.52
C TRP A 52 27.81 -2.98 11.72
N ALA A 53 28.76 -3.93 11.66
CA ALA A 53 29.57 -4.35 12.80
C ALA A 53 30.39 -3.22 13.44
N ASP A 54 30.88 -2.27 12.63
CA ASP A 54 31.71 -1.14 13.08
C ASP A 54 30.98 0.21 13.02
N VAL A 55 29.65 0.20 12.79
CA VAL A 55 28.85 1.43 12.68
C VAL A 55 28.48 1.94 14.06
N SER A 56 28.70 3.21 14.32
CA SER A 56 28.29 3.87 15.57
C SER A 56 28.02 5.35 15.34
N PHE A 57 26.84 5.78 15.73
CA PHE A 57 26.44 7.19 15.72
C PHE A 57 26.27 7.75 17.13
N LYS A 58 26.96 7.16 18.11
CA LYS A 58 26.89 7.58 19.52
C LYS A 58 27.09 9.07 19.69
N GLY A 59 26.13 9.72 20.34
CA GLY A 59 26.15 11.16 20.63
C GLY A 59 25.67 12.05 19.48
N GLN A 60 25.31 11.47 18.33
CA GLN A 60 24.59 12.18 17.28
C GLN A 60 23.09 12.21 17.58
N LYS A 61 22.38 13.13 16.94
CA LYS A 61 20.91 13.28 17.08
C LYS A 61 20.25 13.17 15.72
N LEU A 62 19.22 12.35 15.62
CA LEU A 62 18.36 12.25 14.46
C LEU A 62 17.08 13.04 14.69
N HIS A 63 16.80 14.01 13.85
CA HIS A 63 15.58 14.79 13.91
C HIS A 63 14.69 14.47 12.69
N ILE A 64 13.54 13.88 12.94
CA ILE A 64 12.56 13.45 11.94
C ILE A 64 11.35 14.38 11.98
N TRP A 65 11.00 14.95 10.84
CA TRP A 65 9.72 15.61 10.65
C TRP A 65 8.71 14.58 10.13
N PHE A 66 7.77 14.21 10.98
CA PHE A 66 6.91 13.07 10.78
C PHE A 66 5.44 13.49 10.60
N ASN A 67 4.80 13.04 9.53
CA ASN A 67 3.37 13.20 9.33
C ASN A 67 2.61 12.15 10.13
N ASP A 68 1.94 12.61 11.17
CA ASP A 68 1.17 11.77 12.09
C ASP A 68 -0.32 11.70 11.72
N TYR A 69 -0.68 12.12 10.52
CA TYR A 69 -2.06 12.15 10.09
C TYR A 69 -2.50 10.83 9.48
N ILE A 70 -3.60 10.30 9.98
CA ILE A 70 -4.32 9.18 9.37
C ILE A 70 -5.36 9.75 8.40
N ALA A 71 -5.18 9.50 7.11
CA ALA A 71 -6.04 10.05 6.05
C ALA A 71 -7.47 9.49 6.09
N ASP A 72 -7.64 8.25 6.55
CA ASP A 72 -8.92 7.56 6.60
C ASP A 72 -9.79 8.02 7.77
N ALA A 73 -11.01 8.48 7.46
CA ALA A 73 -11.94 9.00 8.47
C ALA A 73 -12.50 7.87 9.36
N ASP A 74 -12.63 6.65 8.81
CA ASP A 74 -13.17 5.51 9.54
C ASP A 74 -12.16 5.01 10.57
N ILE A 75 -10.88 5.00 10.21
CA ILE A 75 -9.80 4.64 11.13
C ILE A 75 -9.69 5.69 12.25
N ARG A 76 -9.76 6.99 11.93
CA ARG A 76 -9.77 8.05 12.96
C ARG A 76 -10.93 7.91 13.94
N ALA A 77 -12.08 7.42 13.49
CA ALA A 77 -13.23 7.16 14.34
C ALA A 77 -12.98 6.04 15.38
N THR A 78 -11.93 5.23 15.22
CA THR A 78 -11.54 4.19 16.19
C THR A 78 -10.77 4.73 17.40
N GLY A 79 -10.41 6.01 17.38
CA GLY A 79 -9.54 6.61 18.40
C GLY A 79 -8.04 6.42 18.12
N THR A 80 -7.68 5.76 17.03
CA THR A 80 -6.30 5.66 16.56
C THR A 80 -5.99 6.92 15.75
N GLU A 81 -5.59 7.99 16.42
CA GLU A 81 -5.35 9.28 15.78
C GLU A 81 -3.91 9.47 15.31
N SER A 82 -2.99 8.56 15.67
CA SER A 82 -1.55 8.68 15.44
C SER A 82 -0.98 7.48 14.68
N CYS A 83 -0.18 7.76 13.64
CA CYS A 83 0.62 6.75 12.93
C CYS A 83 2.00 6.52 13.58
N LEU A 84 2.42 7.39 14.49
CA LEU A 84 3.76 7.35 15.08
C LEU A 84 4.07 6.04 15.80
N PRO A 85 3.13 5.37 16.50
CA PRO A 85 3.40 4.07 17.13
C PRO A 85 3.85 2.98 16.14
N TYR A 86 3.38 3.00 14.89
CA TYR A 86 3.86 2.06 13.86
C TYR A 86 5.31 2.34 13.42
N MET A 87 5.83 3.54 13.69
CA MET A 87 7.21 3.90 13.37
C MET A 87 8.16 3.59 14.52
N ARG A 88 7.87 4.10 15.72
CA ARG A 88 8.77 4.03 16.88
C ARG A 88 8.37 3.00 17.96
N GLY A 89 7.20 2.38 17.82
CA GLY A 89 6.61 1.59 18.88
C GLY A 89 5.90 2.44 19.95
N ILE A 90 5.65 1.81 21.09
CA ILE A 90 4.95 2.37 22.25
C ILE A 90 5.94 2.65 23.39
N ASP A 91 5.64 3.67 24.19
CA ASP A 91 6.40 3.92 25.42
C ASP A 91 5.95 2.93 26.53
N ASP A 92 6.87 2.50 27.39
CA ASP A 92 6.62 1.54 28.51
C ASP A 92 5.44 1.90 29.43
N SER A 93 4.97 3.16 29.37
CA SER A 93 3.84 3.66 30.16
C SER A 93 2.48 3.52 29.47
N ASP A 94 2.44 2.99 28.24
CA ASP A 94 1.22 2.92 27.44
C ASP A 94 0.46 1.62 27.72
N GLU A 95 -0.82 1.74 28.13
CA GLU A 95 -1.70 0.59 28.42
C GLU A 95 -2.05 -0.23 27.16
N THR A 96 -1.60 0.20 25.98
CA THR A 96 -1.80 -0.49 24.70
C THR A 96 -0.86 -1.68 24.48
N ALA A 97 -0.10 -2.10 25.47
CA ALA A 97 0.80 -3.26 25.43
C ALA A 97 0.14 -4.62 25.03
N ALA A 98 -1.18 -4.65 24.85
CA ALA A 98 -1.88 -5.81 24.31
C ALA A 98 -1.89 -5.86 22.76
N ASN A 99 -1.40 -4.83 22.07
CA ASN A 99 -1.32 -4.78 20.62
C ASN A 99 0.04 -5.33 20.16
N THR A 100 0.05 -6.57 19.71
CA THR A 100 1.26 -7.29 19.30
C THR A 100 1.98 -6.61 18.13
N VAL A 101 1.26 -5.95 17.23
CA VAL A 101 1.85 -5.17 16.13
C VAL A 101 2.70 -4.00 16.67
N LEU A 102 2.23 -3.32 17.71
CA LEU A 102 2.98 -2.21 18.30
C LEU A 102 4.19 -2.69 19.11
N VAL A 103 4.10 -3.89 19.69
CA VAL A 103 5.26 -4.56 20.32
C VAL A 103 6.34 -4.84 19.27
N GLU A 104 5.98 -5.43 18.14
CA GLU A 104 6.93 -5.67 17.04
C GLU A 104 7.50 -4.37 16.47
N ALA A 105 6.71 -3.30 16.41
CA ALA A 105 7.21 -1.97 16.03
C ALA A 105 8.26 -1.45 17.03
N THR A 106 8.04 -1.66 18.33
CA THR A 106 9.00 -1.30 19.39
C THR A 106 10.28 -2.10 19.25
N ASP A 107 10.17 -3.43 19.14
CA ASP A 107 11.32 -4.33 19.02
C ASP A 107 12.16 -4.00 17.77
N ARG A 108 11.51 -3.69 16.66
CA ARG A 108 12.19 -3.22 15.44
C ARG A 108 12.95 -1.92 15.68
N HIS A 109 12.30 -0.92 16.26
CA HIS A 109 12.89 0.40 16.52
C HIS A 109 14.09 0.28 17.47
N ASP A 110 13.94 -0.42 18.59
CA ASP A 110 14.99 -0.61 19.60
C ASP A 110 16.19 -1.39 19.01
N LYS A 111 15.92 -2.40 18.18
CA LYS A 111 16.97 -3.11 17.45
C LYS A 111 17.76 -2.18 16.54
N VAL A 112 17.10 -1.30 15.79
CA VAL A 112 17.74 -0.33 14.91
C VAL A 112 18.58 0.65 15.71
N LEU A 113 18.04 1.20 16.80
CA LEU A 113 18.80 2.10 17.69
C LEU A 113 20.03 1.41 18.29
N GLY A 114 19.88 0.15 18.73
CA GLY A 114 20.98 -0.64 19.26
C GLY A 114 22.11 -0.84 18.25
N ILE A 115 21.80 -1.15 16.99
CA ILE A 115 22.79 -1.27 15.91
C ILE A 115 23.50 0.06 15.65
N LEU A 116 22.76 1.16 15.66
CA LEU A 116 23.31 2.51 15.42
C LEU A 116 24.03 3.10 16.65
N ASN A 117 23.95 2.43 17.82
CA ASN A 117 24.46 2.91 19.10
C ASN A 117 23.86 4.26 19.51
N LEU A 118 22.53 4.36 19.35
CA LEU A 118 21.69 5.49 19.75
C LEU A 118 20.77 5.10 20.91
N GLU A 119 20.38 6.09 21.69
CA GLU A 119 19.32 5.98 22.70
C GLU A 119 18.01 6.60 22.18
N ASN A 120 16.88 6.29 22.80
CA ASN A 120 15.57 6.83 22.38
C ASN A 120 15.55 8.37 22.37
N GLU A 121 16.25 9.03 23.29
CA GLU A 121 16.36 10.49 23.36
C GLU A 121 17.23 11.08 22.24
N ASP A 122 17.97 10.25 21.52
CA ASP A 122 18.75 10.68 20.36
C ASP A 122 17.89 10.83 19.10
N VAL A 123 16.67 10.25 19.09
CA VAL A 123 15.73 10.35 17.96
C VAL A 123 14.54 11.22 18.34
N ARG A 124 14.46 12.39 17.71
CA ARG A 124 13.37 13.34 17.92
C ARG A 124 12.38 13.31 16.77
N TYR A 125 11.11 13.08 17.08
CA TYR A 125 10.01 13.23 16.14
C TYR A 125 9.31 14.59 16.36
N THR A 126 9.26 15.41 15.31
CA THR A 126 8.41 16.61 15.26
C THR A 126 7.20 16.29 14.40
N LEU A 127 6.03 16.28 15.01
CA LEU A 127 4.79 15.94 14.32
C LEU A 127 4.36 17.07 13.39
N ALA A 128 4.18 16.73 12.12
CA ALA A 128 3.60 17.60 11.11
C ALA A 128 2.14 17.22 10.96
N GLY A 129 1.23 18.11 11.35
CA GLY A 129 -0.20 17.88 11.14
C GLY A 129 -0.57 17.94 9.65
N TRP A 130 -1.58 17.19 9.26
CA TRP A 130 -2.15 17.25 7.92
C TRP A 130 -2.65 18.66 7.58
N LYS A 131 -2.25 19.17 6.43
CA LYS A 131 -2.58 20.52 5.96
C LYS A 131 -3.59 20.53 4.78
N GLY A 132 -4.15 19.41 4.42
CA GLY A 132 -5.28 19.30 3.50
C GLY A 132 -4.95 19.42 2.01
N ASN A 133 -3.81 20.00 1.62
CA ASN A 133 -3.37 20.05 0.22
C ASN A 133 -1.85 20.13 0.08
N GLY A 134 -1.35 19.70 -1.10
CA GLY A 134 0.06 19.62 -1.37
C GLY A 134 0.79 20.96 -1.42
N ASP A 135 0.10 22.07 -1.69
CA ASP A 135 0.73 23.39 -1.78
C ASP A 135 1.08 23.91 -0.39
N THR A 136 0.21 23.65 0.59
CA THR A 136 0.49 23.98 2.00
C THR A 136 1.68 23.16 2.52
N LEU A 137 1.72 21.85 2.21
CA LEU A 137 2.83 21.01 2.61
C LEU A 137 4.15 21.47 1.97
N LEU A 138 4.15 21.79 0.68
CA LEU A 138 5.34 22.33 0.01
C LEU A 138 5.81 23.61 0.68
N SER A 139 4.89 24.52 1.02
CA SER A 139 5.22 25.77 1.71
C SER A 139 5.81 25.51 3.09
N ASP A 140 5.30 24.51 3.83
CA ASP A 140 5.82 24.12 5.13
C ASP A 140 7.25 23.54 5.01
N ILE A 141 7.50 22.67 4.01
CA ILE A 141 8.84 22.14 3.73
C ILE A 141 9.80 23.28 3.35
N GLN A 142 9.38 24.20 2.50
CA GLN A 142 10.16 25.37 2.13
C GLN A 142 10.51 26.24 3.34
N ALA A 143 9.55 26.44 4.25
CA ALA A 143 9.77 27.21 5.47
C ALA A 143 10.81 26.53 6.37
N VAL A 144 10.74 25.20 6.56
CA VAL A 144 11.75 24.43 7.32
C VAL A 144 13.13 24.55 6.68
N VAL A 145 13.23 24.36 5.35
CA VAL A 145 14.48 24.46 4.61
C VAL A 145 15.04 25.89 4.66
N THR A 146 14.19 26.91 4.51
CA THR A 146 14.61 28.33 4.55
C THR A 146 15.07 28.75 5.94
N ALA A 147 14.39 28.29 6.99
CA ALA A 147 14.77 28.57 8.36
C ALA A 147 16.16 28.03 8.71
N ASN A 148 16.59 26.94 8.06
CA ASN A 148 17.91 26.32 8.18
C ASN A 148 18.41 26.28 9.64
N GLN A 149 17.55 25.84 10.57
CA GLN A 149 17.85 25.80 12.00
C GLN A 149 18.99 24.82 12.26
N LYS A 150 19.90 25.17 13.18
CA LYS A 150 21.07 24.35 13.50
C LYS A 150 20.71 22.92 13.90
N ASP A 151 19.59 22.74 14.58
CA ASP A 151 19.05 21.46 15.04
C ASP A 151 17.68 21.17 14.38
N GLY A 152 17.51 21.61 13.12
CA GLY A 152 16.34 21.36 12.30
C GLY A 152 16.23 19.89 11.87
N PRO A 153 15.08 19.46 11.32
CA PRO A 153 14.93 18.11 10.84
C PRO A 153 15.85 17.82 9.65
N SER A 154 16.45 16.64 9.66
CA SER A 154 17.25 16.11 8.53
C SER A 154 16.43 15.14 7.69
N LEU A 155 15.53 14.41 8.31
CA LEU A 155 14.67 13.41 7.68
C LEU A 155 13.22 13.88 7.71
N ILE A 156 12.51 13.69 6.59
CA ILE A 156 11.06 13.90 6.50
C ILE A 156 10.38 12.57 6.14
N ILE A 157 9.32 12.24 6.86
CA ILE A 157 8.40 11.15 6.54
C ILE A 157 7.02 11.78 6.37
N HIS A 158 6.53 11.81 5.14
CA HIS A 158 5.33 12.55 4.81
C HIS A 158 4.63 12.00 3.55
N ALA A 159 3.43 12.49 3.29
CA ALA A 159 2.61 12.07 2.17
C ALA A 159 3.32 12.20 0.81
N ASN A 160 3.18 11.16 -0.02
CA ASN A 160 3.85 11.02 -1.31
C ASN A 160 3.65 12.24 -2.22
N PHE A 161 2.43 12.79 -2.30
CA PHE A 161 2.14 13.97 -3.13
C PHE A 161 2.93 15.22 -2.70
N GLY A 162 3.31 15.33 -1.44
CA GLY A 162 4.13 16.43 -0.94
C GLY A 162 5.61 16.19 -1.17
N LEU A 163 6.07 14.95 -0.99
CA LEU A 163 7.46 14.57 -1.23
C LEU A 163 7.85 14.72 -2.70
N VAL A 164 6.97 14.33 -3.64
CA VAL A 164 7.23 14.51 -5.07
C VAL A 164 7.47 15.98 -5.41
N ARG A 165 6.68 16.88 -4.84
CA ARG A 165 6.85 18.33 -5.03
C ARG A 165 8.15 18.85 -4.44
N ALA A 166 8.50 18.40 -3.24
CA ALA A 166 9.75 18.74 -2.59
C ALA A 166 10.96 18.26 -3.41
N GLY A 167 10.90 17.04 -3.97
CA GLY A 167 11.93 16.51 -4.87
C GLY A 167 12.06 17.32 -6.17
N ILE A 168 10.93 17.64 -6.83
CA ILE A 168 10.90 18.47 -8.05
C ILE A 168 11.58 19.83 -7.81
N THR A 169 11.31 20.45 -6.66
CA THR A 169 11.79 21.81 -6.34
C THR A 169 13.17 21.83 -5.68
N GLY A 170 13.85 20.67 -5.60
CA GLY A 170 15.21 20.57 -5.05
C GLY A 170 15.32 20.79 -3.55
N LEU A 171 14.28 20.46 -2.80
CA LEU A 171 14.26 20.54 -1.33
C LEU A 171 14.68 19.24 -0.64
N LEU A 172 14.85 18.15 -1.42
CA LEU A 172 15.33 16.86 -0.96
C LEU A 172 16.69 16.52 -1.60
N TYR A 173 17.53 15.79 -0.87
CA TYR A 173 18.74 15.20 -1.40
C TYR A 173 18.42 14.06 -2.38
N ASN A 174 19.23 13.96 -3.44
CA ASN A 174 19.29 12.77 -4.26
C ASN A 174 20.02 11.66 -3.49
N VAL A 175 19.35 10.54 -3.23
CA VAL A 175 19.95 9.42 -2.47
C VAL A 175 21.06 8.68 -3.23
N TYR A 176 21.18 8.90 -4.55
CA TYR A 176 22.27 8.41 -5.37
C TYR A 176 23.43 9.42 -5.51
N ASP A 177 23.42 10.50 -4.74
CA ASP A 177 24.52 11.46 -4.74
C ASP A 177 25.78 10.78 -4.20
N LYS A 178 26.79 10.69 -5.06
CA LYS A 178 28.07 10.03 -4.75
C LYS A 178 28.98 10.86 -3.85
N ASP A 179 28.68 12.13 -3.71
CA ASP A 179 29.42 13.04 -2.85
C ASP A 179 29.02 12.95 -1.38
N GLN A 180 27.98 12.14 -1.09
CA GLN A 180 27.49 11.89 0.26
C GLN A 180 27.76 10.44 0.68
N ASP A 181 28.38 10.25 1.84
CA ASP A 181 28.46 8.94 2.47
C ASP A 181 27.07 8.50 2.92
N ASN A 182 26.60 7.36 2.41
CA ASN A 182 25.31 6.83 2.77
C ASN A 182 25.31 5.30 2.88
N TYR A 183 24.28 4.79 3.54
CA TYR A 183 24.10 3.35 3.76
C TYR A 183 23.03 2.73 2.87
N PHE A 184 22.42 3.48 1.96
CA PHE A 184 21.36 2.96 1.10
C PHE A 184 21.84 1.82 0.21
N ASP A 185 21.12 0.72 0.28
CA ASP A 185 21.12 -0.38 -0.68
C ASP A 185 19.66 -0.68 -1.02
N LEU A 186 19.13 0.07 -1.99
CA LEU A 186 17.71 0.00 -2.37
C LEU A 186 17.33 -1.32 -3.06
N THR A 187 18.32 -2.21 -3.32
CA THR A 187 18.07 -3.56 -3.87
C THR A 187 17.70 -4.57 -2.78
N ARG A 188 17.85 -4.19 -1.51
CA ARG A 188 17.53 -5.06 -0.37
C ARG A 188 16.02 -5.17 -0.15
N LYS A 189 15.62 -6.29 0.46
CA LYS A 189 14.25 -6.51 0.93
C LYS A 189 13.80 -5.35 1.82
N GLY A 190 12.54 -4.99 1.72
CA GLY A 190 11.95 -3.87 2.45
C GLY A 190 11.98 -2.54 1.68
N TRP A 191 12.61 -2.46 0.51
CA TRP A 191 12.54 -1.31 -0.38
C TRP A 191 11.65 -1.60 -1.60
N TYR A 192 10.84 -0.63 -2.00
CA TYR A 192 10.02 -0.69 -3.22
C TYR A 192 10.75 -0.04 -4.39
N LEU A 193 11.92 -0.61 -4.74
CA LEU A 193 12.80 -0.06 -5.78
C LEU A 193 12.05 0.17 -7.11
N GLY A 194 11.22 -0.78 -7.54
CA GLY A 194 10.43 -0.64 -8.77
C GLY A 194 9.55 0.61 -8.76
N MET A 195 8.87 0.89 -7.65
CA MET A 195 8.06 2.10 -7.49
C MET A 195 8.91 3.37 -7.49
N MET A 196 10.10 3.35 -6.88
CA MET A 196 11.01 4.50 -6.92
C MET A 196 11.54 4.77 -8.33
N GLU A 197 11.94 3.71 -9.06
CA GLU A 197 12.43 3.81 -10.44
C GLU A 197 11.32 4.22 -11.41
N GLU A 198 10.10 3.76 -11.20
CA GLU A 198 8.93 4.18 -11.97
C GLU A 198 8.69 5.68 -11.82
N ASN A 199 8.84 6.21 -10.61
CA ASN A 199 8.58 7.62 -10.30
C ASN A 199 9.79 8.55 -10.46
N THR A 200 10.90 8.09 -11.02
CA THR A 200 12.01 8.99 -11.34
C THR A 200 11.93 9.49 -12.78
N ILE A 201 12.15 10.80 -12.95
CA ILE A 201 12.27 11.47 -14.27
C ILE A 201 13.68 11.29 -14.85
N ASP A 202 14.68 11.19 -13.97
CA ASP A 202 16.10 11.00 -14.31
C ASP A 202 16.61 9.80 -13.50
N LYS A 203 16.96 8.70 -14.18
CA LYS A 203 17.40 7.44 -13.55
C LYS A 203 18.57 7.59 -12.57
N SER A 204 19.32 8.69 -12.66
CA SER A 204 20.40 9.01 -11.73
C SER A 204 19.93 9.69 -10.44
N LYS A 205 18.63 9.95 -10.29
CA LYS A 205 18.10 10.78 -9.21
C LYS A 205 16.88 10.14 -8.57
N ILE A 206 17.04 9.74 -7.31
CA ILE A 206 15.93 9.33 -6.44
C ILE A 206 15.88 10.30 -5.28
N TYR A 207 14.74 10.98 -5.11
CA TYR A 207 14.50 11.94 -4.04
C TYR A 207 13.51 11.41 -3.01
N MET A 208 12.64 10.48 -3.40
CA MET A 208 11.62 9.88 -2.56
C MET A 208 11.95 8.42 -2.29
N LEU A 209 11.75 8.01 -1.07
CA LEU A 209 12.01 6.65 -0.60
C LEU A 209 10.68 5.97 -0.24
N PHE A 210 10.47 4.78 -0.78
CA PHE A 210 9.30 3.95 -0.54
C PHE A 210 9.74 2.57 -0.07
N GLY A 211 9.10 2.06 0.97
CA GLY A 211 9.45 0.75 1.51
C GLY A 211 8.81 0.49 2.87
N ASP A 212 9.08 -0.69 3.41
CA ASP A 212 8.58 -1.18 4.69
C ASP A 212 9.19 -0.49 5.91
N PHE A 213 10.10 0.47 5.71
CA PHE A 213 10.60 1.29 6.81
C PHE A 213 9.46 1.97 7.57
N PHE A 214 8.34 2.21 6.88
CA PHE A 214 7.09 2.65 7.46
C PHE A 214 5.91 1.97 6.77
N ILE A 215 4.99 1.40 7.56
CA ILE A 215 3.89 0.54 7.09
C ILE A 215 2.89 1.23 6.16
N ASP A 216 2.85 2.54 6.13
CA ASP A 216 1.76 3.31 5.53
C ASP A 216 1.62 3.10 4.02
N GLN A 217 2.73 2.82 3.33
CA GLN A 217 2.69 2.47 1.90
C GLN A 217 1.84 1.22 1.66
N PHE A 218 1.97 0.22 2.51
CA PHE A 218 1.18 -1.01 2.47
C PHE A 218 -0.24 -0.78 3.00
N ARG A 219 -0.41 -0.18 4.17
CA ARG A 219 -1.72 0.09 4.79
C ARG A 219 -2.67 0.87 3.88
N LEU A 220 -2.15 1.81 3.11
CA LEU A 220 -2.92 2.65 2.21
C LEU A 220 -2.88 2.15 0.75
N SER A 221 -2.46 0.92 0.52
CA SER A 221 -2.63 0.25 -0.78
C SER A 221 -4.07 -0.19 -0.98
N TYR A 222 -4.56 0.00 -2.20
CA TYR A 222 -5.94 -0.33 -2.59
C TYR A 222 -6.04 -1.73 -3.17
N GLY A 223 -7.14 -2.39 -2.81
CA GLY A 223 -7.52 -3.68 -3.37
C GLY A 223 -9.05 -3.86 -3.38
N VAL A 224 -9.48 -5.09 -3.44
CA VAL A 224 -10.88 -5.50 -3.46
C VAL A 224 -11.21 -6.26 -2.18
N LEU A 225 -12.16 -5.75 -1.39
CA LEU A 225 -12.79 -6.52 -0.33
C LEU A 225 -13.80 -7.49 -0.94
N ALA A 226 -13.69 -8.77 -0.64
CA ALA A 226 -14.60 -9.82 -1.08
C ALA A 226 -15.33 -10.43 0.10
N ASN A 227 -16.66 -10.45 0.07
CA ASN A 227 -17.48 -11.14 1.05
C ASN A 227 -17.46 -12.65 0.75
N THR A 228 -16.57 -13.37 1.41
CA THR A 228 -16.36 -14.80 1.14
C THR A 228 -17.56 -15.65 1.58
N THR A 229 -18.33 -15.22 2.57
CA THR A 229 -19.59 -15.90 2.95
C THR A 229 -20.60 -15.88 1.80
N ARG A 230 -20.82 -14.72 1.17
CA ARG A 230 -21.74 -14.59 0.03
C ARG A 230 -21.25 -15.36 -1.19
N ILE A 231 -19.96 -15.26 -1.48
CA ILE A 231 -19.35 -15.96 -2.61
C ILE A 231 -19.42 -17.47 -2.39
N GLU A 232 -19.17 -17.97 -1.16
CA GLU A 232 -19.31 -19.38 -0.82
C GLU A 232 -20.74 -19.89 -1.01
N GLU A 233 -21.74 -19.09 -0.71
CA GLU A 233 -23.15 -19.47 -0.88
C GLU A 233 -23.58 -19.53 -2.36
N ARG A 234 -23.02 -18.69 -3.24
CA ARG A 234 -23.60 -18.38 -4.55
C ARG A 234 -22.73 -18.73 -5.75
N TYR A 235 -21.41 -18.62 -5.64
CA TYR A 235 -20.54 -18.77 -6.80
C TYR A 235 -20.20 -20.24 -7.07
N ARG A 236 -20.61 -20.72 -8.24
CA ARG A 236 -20.39 -22.09 -8.73
C ARG A 236 -19.98 -22.03 -10.20
N PRO A 237 -18.69 -21.82 -10.51
CA PRO A 237 -18.25 -21.72 -11.90
C PRO A 237 -18.37 -23.08 -12.62
N GLU A 238 -18.83 -23.06 -13.86
CA GLU A 238 -19.03 -24.27 -14.68
C GLU A 238 -17.71 -24.91 -15.12
N ASN A 239 -16.66 -24.11 -15.26
CA ASN A 239 -15.36 -24.51 -15.82
C ASN A 239 -14.29 -24.82 -14.77
N ARG A 240 -14.65 -24.88 -13.50
CA ARG A 240 -13.76 -25.22 -12.38
C ARG A 240 -14.33 -26.34 -11.54
N ALA A 241 -13.43 -27.12 -10.93
CA ALA A 241 -13.83 -28.17 -9.98
C ALA A 241 -14.13 -27.62 -8.58
N ASP A 242 -13.55 -26.49 -8.24
CA ASP A 242 -13.71 -25.74 -7.01
C ASP A 242 -14.84 -24.70 -7.12
N SER A 243 -15.34 -24.24 -6.00
CA SER A 243 -16.45 -23.29 -5.92
C SER A 243 -16.25 -22.33 -4.75
N GLY A 244 -17.09 -21.31 -4.67
CA GLY A 244 -17.09 -20.36 -3.56
C GLY A 244 -15.77 -19.61 -3.42
N ALA A 245 -15.32 -19.45 -2.17
CA ALA A 245 -14.10 -18.73 -1.84
C ALA A 245 -12.84 -19.40 -2.41
N ILE A 246 -12.79 -20.74 -2.46
CA ILE A 246 -11.65 -21.46 -3.04
C ILE A 246 -11.51 -21.14 -4.53
N ALA A 247 -12.63 -21.12 -5.28
CA ALA A 247 -12.60 -20.75 -6.68
C ALA A 247 -12.16 -19.29 -6.88
N LEU A 248 -12.59 -18.38 -6.00
CA LEU A 248 -12.19 -16.98 -6.00
C LEU A 248 -10.67 -16.82 -5.87
N PHE A 249 -10.08 -17.43 -4.84
CA PHE A 249 -8.62 -17.42 -4.68
C PHE A 249 -7.90 -18.10 -5.84
N GLY A 250 -8.47 -19.20 -6.35
CA GLY A 250 -7.96 -19.90 -7.50
C GLY A 250 -7.81 -19.01 -8.74
N HIS A 251 -8.78 -18.12 -8.97
CA HIS A 251 -8.69 -17.14 -10.08
C HIS A 251 -7.52 -16.18 -9.93
N VAL A 252 -7.20 -15.74 -8.72
CA VAL A 252 -6.01 -14.90 -8.50
C VAL A 252 -4.74 -15.70 -8.75
N LEU A 253 -4.67 -16.92 -8.22
CA LEU A 253 -3.46 -17.75 -8.26
C LEU A 253 -3.13 -18.30 -9.65
N ASP A 254 -4.11 -18.45 -10.53
CA ASP A 254 -3.92 -18.89 -11.91
C ASP A 254 -3.94 -17.73 -12.95
N GLY A 255 -4.05 -16.49 -12.49
CA GLY A 255 -4.01 -15.31 -13.34
C GLY A 255 -5.33 -14.99 -14.06
N SER A 256 -6.41 -15.73 -13.79
CA SER A 256 -7.73 -15.50 -14.39
C SER A 256 -8.62 -14.51 -13.60
N TRP A 257 -8.07 -13.85 -12.58
CA TRP A 257 -8.74 -12.78 -11.85
C TRP A 257 -8.74 -11.50 -12.68
N THR A 258 -9.78 -11.33 -13.50
CA THR A 258 -9.96 -10.22 -14.46
C THR A 258 -11.24 -9.45 -14.16
N TYR A 259 -11.45 -8.33 -14.85
CA TYR A 259 -12.70 -7.58 -14.75
C TYR A 259 -13.90 -8.47 -15.06
N GLU A 260 -13.83 -9.29 -16.12
CA GLU A 260 -14.90 -10.21 -16.51
C GLU A 260 -15.17 -11.26 -15.44
N THR A 261 -14.12 -11.80 -14.81
CA THR A 261 -14.28 -12.78 -13.72
C THR A 261 -14.91 -12.14 -12.50
N MET A 262 -14.45 -10.95 -12.09
CA MET A 262 -15.08 -10.20 -10.99
C MET A 262 -16.56 -9.93 -11.28
N MET A 263 -16.88 -9.50 -12.52
CA MET A 263 -18.23 -9.20 -12.95
C MET A 263 -19.12 -10.45 -12.91
N ALA A 264 -18.63 -11.60 -13.37
CA ALA A 264 -19.38 -12.86 -13.35
C ALA A 264 -19.68 -13.33 -11.91
N ILE A 265 -18.72 -13.19 -11.01
CA ILE A 265 -18.93 -13.51 -9.58
C ILE A 265 -19.92 -12.53 -8.95
N ALA A 266 -19.80 -11.26 -9.27
CA ALA A 266 -20.68 -10.20 -8.77
C ALA A 266 -22.15 -10.44 -9.18
N ASP A 267 -22.37 -10.79 -10.46
CA ASP A 267 -23.70 -11.13 -10.98
C ASP A 267 -24.29 -12.36 -10.26
N ALA A 268 -23.50 -13.43 -10.09
CA ALA A 268 -23.92 -14.64 -9.41
C ALA A 268 -24.31 -14.39 -7.94
N CYS A 269 -23.68 -13.42 -7.27
CA CYS A 269 -23.92 -13.10 -5.86
C CYS A 269 -25.01 -12.06 -5.64
N CYS A 270 -25.38 -11.32 -6.68
CA CYS A 270 -26.37 -10.26 -6.58
C CYS A 270 -27.76 -10.82 -6.23
N GLN A 271 -28.50 -10.09 -5.41
CA GLN A 271 -29.89 -10.42 -5.05
C GLN A 271 -30.76 -9.17 -5.15
N ASP A 272 -31.56 -9.16 -6.18
CA ASP A 272 -32.58 -8.13 -6.37
C ASP A 272 -33.81 -8.48 -5.52
N SER A 273 -34.40 -7.49 -4.88
CA SER A 273 -35.65 -7.65 -4.10
C SER A 273 -36.91 -7.36 -4.93
N GLY A 274 -36.89 -7.77 -6.20
CA GLY A 274 -38.07 -7.67 -7.07
C GLY A 274 -38.06 -6.50 -8.05
N GLY A 275 -36.89 -6.12 -8.55
CA GLY A 275 -36.66 -5.10 -9.59
C GLY A 275 -36.41 -3.68 -9.07
N GLU A 276 -36.43 -3.48 -7.76
CA GLU A 276 -36.06 -2.21 -7.14
C GLU A 276 -35.01 -2.44 -6.04
N TRP A 277 -33.85 -1.77 -6.17
CA TRP A 277 -32.82 -1.80 -5.14
C TRP A 277 -33.28 -1.09 -3.86
N ASN A 278 -33.18 -1.78 -2.74
CA ASN A 278 -33.60 -1.26 -1.43
C ASN A 278 -32.67 -1.77 -0.31
N SER A 279 -33.03 -1.50 0.93
CA SER A 279 -32.23 -1.87 2.12
C SER A 279 -32.05 -3.38 2.33
N THR A 280 -32.74 -4.24 1.58
CA THR A 280 -32.61 -5.71 1.66
C THR A 280 -31.93 -6.30 0.43
N SER A 281 -31.64 -5.50 -0.59
CA SER A 281 -30.95 -5.94 -1.80
C SER A 281 -29.48 -6.20 -1.51
N VAL A 282 -28.93 -7.22 -2.19
CA VAL A 282 -27.50 -7.53 -2.17
C VAL A 282 -26.89 -7.12 -3.50
N MET A 283 -25.96 -6.17 -3.47
CA MET A 283 -25.23 -5.69 -4.64
C MET A 283 -24.15 -6.67 -5.05
N GLY A 284 -23.82 -6.72 -6.32
CA GLY A 284 -22.64 -7.42 -6.80
C GLY A 284 -21.37 -6.66 -6.41
N VAL A 285 -21.33 -5.37 -6.70
CA VAL A 285 -20.18 -4.48 -6.41
C VAL A 285 -20.66 -3.17 -5.82
N VAL A 286 -19.97 -2.72 -4.78
CA VAL A 286 -20.07 -1.35 -4.27
C VAL A 286 -18.70 -0.67 -4.38
N GLY A 287 -18.65 0.55 -4.93
CA GLY A 287 -17.42 1.27 -5.21
C GLY A 287 -17.26 2.55 -4.39
N SER A 288 -16.06 2.79 -3.86
CA SER A 288 -15.67 4.11 -3.37
C SER A 288 -15.20 4.99 -4.55
N PRO A 289 -15.15 6.33 -4.37
CA PRO A 289 -14.62 7.22 -5.41
C PRO A 289 -13.20 6.91 -5.88
N TRP A 290 -12.43 6.20 -5.07
CA TRP A 290 -11.03 5.87 -5.33
C TRP A 290 -10.84 4.63 -6.22
N CYS A 291 -11.92 3.89 -6.50
CA CYS A 291 -11.84 2.69 -7.35
C CYS A 291 -11.34 3.01 -8.77
N VAL A 292 -11.69 4.17 -9.32
CA VAL A 292 -11.20 4.61 -10.63
C VAL A 292 -9.67 4.70 -10.65
N ARG A 293 -9.09 5.38 -9.67
CA ARG A 293 -7.63 5.49 -9.54
C ARG A 293 -6.97 4.12 -9.39
N SER A 294 -7.51 3.34 -8.44
CA SER A 294 -6.99 2.03 -8.09
C SER A 294 -7.01 1.08 -9.29
N PHE A 295 -8.12 0.99 -10.01
CA PHE A 295 -8.28 0.13 -11.17
C PHE A 295 -7.46 0.61 -12.37
N PHE A 296 -7.38 1.90 -12.61
CA PHE A 296 -6.55 2.44 -13.69
C PHE A 296 -5.06 2.21 -13.41
N ALA A 297 -4.58 2.53 -12.22
CA ALA A 297 -3.17 2.34 -11.85
C ALA A 297 -2.70 0.89 -11.95
N THR A 298 -3.60 -0.07 -11.74
CA THR A 298 -3.30 -1.50 -11.81
C THR A 298 -3.69 -2.16 -13.14
N SER A 299 -4.15 -1.36 -14.10
CA SER A 299 -4.47 -1.84 -15.44
C SER A 299 -3.24 -2.08 -16.32
N GLY A 300 -2.06 -1.61 -15.90
CA GLY A 300 -0.87 -1.57 -16.73
C GLY A 300 -0.80 -0.38 -17.69
N LEU A 301 -1.79 0.53 -17.62
CA LEU A 301 -1.84 1.77 -18.41
C LEU A 301 -1.37 2.96 -17.57
N ASP A 302 -0.73 3.92 -18.24
CA ASP A 302 -0.42 5.23 -17.69
C ASP A 302 -0.63 6.30 -18.77
N VAL A 303 -0.73 7.56 -18.39
CA VAL A 303 -0.74 8.69 -19.33
C VAL A 303 0.67 9.24 -19.59
N PHE A 304 1.67 8.64 -18.97
CA PHE A 304 3.08 8.85 -19.25
C PHE A 304 3.71 7.62 -19.86
N GLU A 305 4.73 7.83 -20.67
CA GLU A 305 5.58 6.78 -21.22
C GLU A 305 7.06 7.11 -21.02
N LYS A 306 7.89 6.08 -20.92
CA LYS A 306 9.36 6.22 -20.90
C LYS A 306 9.92 5.63 -22.17
N ASP A 307 10.71 6.41 -22.91
CA ASP A 307 11.42 5.90 -24.06
C ASP A 307 12.61 4.99 -23.65
N GLU A 308 13.28 4.39 -24.61
CA GLU A 308 14.43 3.50 -24.40
C GLU A 308 15.60 4.17 -23.63
N ASN A 309 15.68 5.51 -23.67
CA ASN A 309 16.67 6.30 -22.95
C ASN A 309 16.19 6.70 -21.56
N GLY A 310 14.95 6.35 -21.20
CA GLY A 310 14.31 6.70 -19.92
C GLY A 310 13.76 8.13 -19.89
N LYS A 311 13.65 8.82 -21.05
CA LYS A 311 12.97 10.11 -21.14
C LYS A 311 11.47 9.89 -21.01
N VAL A 312 10.88 10.64 -20.09
CA VAL A 312 9.45 10.58 -19.80
C VAL A 312 8.71 11.65 -20.59
N SER A 313 7.57 11.28 -21.18
CA SER A 313 6.65 12.18 -21.86
C SER A 313 5.19 11.76 -21.64
N TYR A 314 4.26 12.67 -21.84
CA TYR A 314 2.85 12.28 -21.99
C TYR A 314 2.68 11.42 -23.25
N ILE A 315 1.86 10.36 -23.15
CA ILE A 315 1.52 9.53 -24.30
C ILE A 315 0.76 10.34 -25.35
N THR A 316 1.04 10.05 -26.61
CA THR A 316 0.35 10.66 -27.75
C THR A 316 -0.85 9.83 -28.19
N ASP A 317 -0.74 8.52 -28.13
CA ASP A 317 -1.84 7.59 -28.42
C ASP A 317 -2.53 7.16 -27.14
N ILE A 318 -3.74 7.63 -26.95
CA ILE A 318 -4.58 7.35 -25.80
C ILE A 318 -5.64 6.29 -26.07
N GLY A 319 -5.53 5.55 -27.18
CA GLY A 319 -6.55 4.56 -27.60
C GLY A 319 -6.82 3.51 -26.54
N GLU A 320 -5.78 2.95 -25.90
CA GLU A 320 -5.94 1.97 -24.82
C GLU A 320 -6.57 2.59 -23.56
N VAL A 321 -6.20 3.81 -23.20
CA VAL A 321 -6.83 4.54 -22.07
C VAL A 321 -8.32 4.79 -22.37
N HIS A 322 -8.65 5.17 -23.60
CA HIS A 322 -10.03 5.32 -24.03
C HIS A 322 -10.82 4.01 -23.89
N ASN A 323 -10.25 2.88 -24.37
CA ASN A 323 -10.86 1.56 -24.25
C ASN A 323 -11.06 1.15 -22.79
N TRP A 324 -10.11 1.48 -21.91
CA TRP A 324 -10.25 1.23 -20.47
C TRP A 324 -11.42 2.02 -19.89
N VAL A 325 -11.56 3.30 -20.25
CA VAL A 325 -12.69 4.14 -19.82
C VAL A 325 -14.02 3.56 -20.26
N ASP A 326 -14.11 3.06 -21.50
CA ASP A 326 -15.32 2.37 -22.00
C ASP A 326 -15.63 1.11 -21.20
N SER A 327 -14.61 0.30 -20.88
CA SER A 327 -14.78 -0.91 -20.08
C SER A 327 -15.34 -0.58 -18.70
N PHE A 328 -14.81 0.48 -18.03
CA PHE A 328 -15.29 0.88 -16.73
C PHE A 328 -16.73 1.44 -16.79
N ILE A 329 -17.07 2.26 -17.80
CA ILE A 329 -18.44 2.73 -18.03
C ILE A 329 -19.40 1.56 -18.24
N ASN A 330 -18.98 0.50 -18.94
CA ASN A 330 -19.80 -0.67 -19.15
C ASN A 330 -20.04 -1.45 -17.86
N MET A 331 -19.03 -1.60 -16.99
CA MET A 331 -19.23 -2.17 -15.66
C MET A 331 -20.25 -1.37 -14.84
N GLU A 332 -20.17 -0.04 -14.87
CA GLU A 332 -21.11 0.84 -14.14
C GLU A 332 -22.55 0.78 -14.67
N LYS A 333 -22.80 0.27 -15.87
CA LYS A 333 -24.16 0.12 -16.42
C LYS A 333 -24.89 -1.09 -15.85
N GLU A 334 -24.16 -2.03 -15.24
CA GLU A 334 -24.77 -3.21 -14.67
C GLU A 334 -25.63 -2.81 -13.45
N PRO A 335 -26.86 -3.33 -13.34
CA PRO A 335 -27.81 -2.91 -12.32
C PRO A 335 -27.35 -3.23 -10.89
N TRP A 336 -26.46 -4.22 -10.74
CA TRP A 336 -25.91 -4.65 -9.46
C TRP A 336 -24.57 -3.99 -9.11
N PHE A 337 -24.12 -3.01 -9.92
CA PHE A 337 -22.91 -2.21 -9.66
C PHE A 337 -23.33 -0.84 -9.13
N SER A 338 -22.91 -0.49 -7.92
CA SER A 338 -23.16 0.81 -7.31
C SER A 338 -21.87 1.59 -7.15
N TYR A 339 -21.83 2.76 -7.74
CA TYR A 339 -20.70 3.69 -7.64
C TYR A 339 -21.12 4.93 -6.87
N TYR A 340 -20.45 5.18 -5.76
CA TYR A 340 -20.82 6.16 -4.74
C TYR A 340 -21.17 7.57 -5.26
N TRP A 341 -20.42 8.12 -6.24
CA TRP A 341 -20.66 9.48 -6.72
C TRP A 341 -21.96 9.67 -7.49
N GLN A 342 -22.46 8.61 -8.09
CA GLN A 342 -23.71 8.67 -8.87
C GLN A 342 -24.94 8.50 -7.96
N ASP A 343 -24.85 7.63 -6.98
CA ASP A 343 -25.99 7.27 -6.12
C ASP A 343 -26.41 8.44 -5.23
N VAL A 344 -25.46 9.25 -4.80
CA VAL A 344 -25.74 10.45 -3.99
C VAL A 344 -26.56 11.51 -4.75
N LYS A 345 -26.41 11.59 -6.08
CA LYS A 345 -27.15 12.58 -6.88
C LYS A 345 -28.53 12.10 -7.34
N ASN A 346 -28.73 10.80 -7.48
CA ASN A 346 -29.90 10.23 -8.13
C ASN A 346 -30.84 9.47 -7.16
N SER A 347 -30.41 9.19 -5.95
CA SER A 347 -31.22 8.39 -5.03
C SER A 347 -32.04 9.22 -4.06
N SER A 348 -33.17 9.74 -4.53
CA SER A 348 -34.26 10.09 -3.61
C SER A 348 -34.97 8.87 -3.02
N SER A 349 -34.65 7.65 -3.46
CA SER A 349 -35.33 6.40 -3.11
C SER A 349 -34.43 5.32 -2.48
N LEU A 350 -33.11 5.37 -2.68
CA LEU A 350 -32.21 4.43 -2.00
C LEU A 350 -31.87 4.99 -0.62
N THR A 351 -32.28 4.33 0.42
CA THR A 351 -31.90 4.58 1.82
C THR A 351 -30.44 4.20 2.12
N LEU A 352 -29.59 4.14 1.11
CA LEU A 352 -28.17 4.12 1.27
C LEU A 352 -27.76 5.47 1.84
N ASN A 353 -27.14 5.45 3.00
CA ASN A 353 -26.71 6.67 3.68
C ASN A 353 -25.84 7.51 2.73
N PRO A 354 -26.17 8.78 2.44
CA PRO A 354 -25.46 9.63 1.48
C PRO A 354 -24.04 10.03 1.91
N ARG A 355 -23.48 9.43 2.94
CA ARG A 355 -22.13 9.72 3.44
C ARG A 355 -21.09 8.88 2.69
N ARG A 356 -19.81 9.31 2.75
CA ARG A 356 -18.63 8.65 2.18
C ARG A 356 -18.49 7.17 2.58
N GLU A 357 -19.14 6.77 3.65
CA GLU A 357 -19.13 5.44 4.26
C GLU A 357 -20.06 4.44 3.54
N SER A 358 -20.75 4.83 2.49
CA SER A 358 -21.83 4.01 1.92
C SER A 358 -21.34 2.67 1.35
N ALA A 359 -20.18 2.63 0.69
CA ALA A 359 -19.63 1.39 0.16
C ALA A 359 -19.17 0.44 1.28
N SER A 360 -18.40 0.97 2.24
CA SER A 360 -17.92 0.20 3.40
C SER A 360 -19.11 -0.24 4.29
N ALA A 361 -20.10 0.63 4.52
CA ALA A 361 -21.25 0.31 5.32
C ALA A 361 -22.13 -0.78 4.65
N THR A 362 -22.40 -0.66 3.35
CA THR A 362 -23.17 -1.67 2.60
C THR A 362 -22.46 -3.01 2.61
N PHE A 363 -21.15 -3.02 2.46
CA PHE A 363 -20.33 -4.23 2.55
C PHE A 363 -20.36 -4.84 3.95
N ALA A 364 -20.16 -4.02 4.99
CA ALA A 364 -20.17 -4.46 6.39
C ALA A 364 -21.52 -5.05 6.84
N GLU A 365 -22.63 -4.58 6.25
CA GLU A 365 -23.98 -5.14 6.45
C GLU A 365 -24.20 -6.47 5.69
N GLY A 366 -23.17 -7.00 4.99
CA GLY A 366 -23.28 -8.22 4.19
C GLY A 366 -24.11 -8.03 2.91
N ARG A 367 -24.32 -6.80 2.45
CA ARG A 367 -25.17 -6.47 1.30
C ARG A 367 -24.39 -6.18 0.02
N ALA A 368 -23.14 -6.62 -0.06
CA ALA A 368 -22.35 -6.60 -1.28
C ALA A 368 -21.43 -7.82 -1.35
N ALA A 369 -21.20 -8.33 -2.58
CA ALA A 369 -20.21 -9.38 -2.81
C ALA A 369 -18.80 -8.78 -2.81
N PHE A 370 -18.64 -7.61 -3.42
CA PHE A 370 -17.36 -6.90 -3.48
C PHE A 370 -17.49 -5.44 -3.06
N ALA A 371 -16.47 -4.93 -2.36
CA ALA A 371 -16.24 -3.50 -2.20
C ALA A 371 -14.90 -3.14 -2.84
N ILE A 372 -14.92 -2.22 -3.81
CA ILE A 372 -13.75 -1.81 -4.59
C ILE A 372 -13.28 -0.40 -4.24
N GLY A 373 -11.99 -0.11 -4.49
CA GLY A 373 -11.37 1.15 -4.10
C GLY A 373 -11.23 1.29 -2.58
N GLN A 374 -11.02 0.19 -1.89
CA GLN A 374 -10.81 0.15 -0.45
C GLN A 374 -9.32 -0.01 -0.14
N ALA A 375 -8.80 0.81 0.75
CA ALA A 375 -7.46 0.65 1.27
C ALA A 375 -7.41 -0.50 2.30
N LEU A 376 -6.26 -1.16 2.43
CA LEU A 376 -6.04 -2.20 3.45
C LEU A 376 -6.39 -1.71 4.86
N ALA A 377 -6.07 -0.46 5.18
CA ALA A 377 -6.40 0.18 6.44
C ALA A 377 -7.90 0.17 6.79
N THR A 378 -8.79 -0.04 5.81
CA THR A 378 -10.24 -0.17 6.05
C THR A 378 -10.57 -1.33 7.00
N TYR A 379 -9.72 -2.37 7.07
CA TYR A 379 -9.87 -3.48 8.02
C TYR A 379 -9.74 -3.06 9.48
N GLU A 380 -9.03 -1.98 9.75
CA GLU A 380 -8.85 -1.47 11.11
C GLU A 380 -10.13 -0.83 11.63
N SER A 381 -11.07 -0.49 10.74
CA SER A 381 -12.37 0.05 11.11
C SER A 381 -13.23 -0.98 11.86
N PRO A 382 -13.80 -0.63 13.02
CA PRO A 382 -14.74 -1.48 13.73
C PRO A 382 -15.92 -1.92 12.86
N LEU A 383 -16.34 -1.06 11.93
CA LEU A 383 -17.44 -1.34 11.00
C LEU A 383 -17.17 -2.60 10.19
N ILE A 384 -15.95 -2.80 9.68
CA ILE A 384 -15.58 -3.99 8.91
C ILE A 384 -15.20 -5.14 9.85
N ARG A 385 -14.43 -4.86 10.92
CA ARG A 385 -14.02 -5.91 11.87
C ARG A 385 -15.17 -6.62 12.55
N ASP A 386 -16.26 -5.90 12.82
CA ASP A 386 -17.42 -6.40 13.54
C ASP A 386 -18.50 -6.97 12.62
N MET A 387 -18.33 -6.93 11.28
CA MET A 387 -19.30 -7.51 10.36
C MET A 387 -19.51 -9.01 10.63
N HIS A 388 -20.74 -9.48 10.36
CA HIS A 388 -21.12 -10.88 10.61
C HIS A 388 -20.42 -11.85 9.63
N ASP A 389 -20.37 -11.47 8.34
CA ASP A 389 -19.83 -12.31 7.28
C ASP A 389 -18.30 -12.37 7.32
N ASN A 390 -17.73 -13.45 6.82
CA ASN A 390 -16.30 -13.55 6.55
C ASN A 390 -15.95 -12.78 5.28
N TYR A 391 -14.74 -12.26 5.23
CA TYR A 391 -14.24 -11.53 4.07
C TYR A 391 -12.78 -11.82 3.80
N ALA A 392 -12.35 -11.48 2.61
CA ALA A 392 -10.96 -11.54 2.15
C ALA A 392 -10.58 -10.24 1.45
N PHE A 393 -9.28 -9.95 1.42
CA PHE A 393 -8.72 -8.88 0.62
C PHE A 393 -8.01 -9.48 -0.60
N LEU A 394 -8.33 -8.98 -1.77
CA LEU A 394 -7.78 -9.44 -3.03
C LEU A 394 -7.03 -8.30 -3.72
N PRO A 395 -6.01 -8.59 -4.54
CA PRO A 395 -5.48 -7.58 -5.46
C PRO A 395 -6.58 -7.10 -6.41
N ASN A 396 -6.38 -5.93 -7.02
CA ASN A 396 -7.30 -5.49 -8.06
C ASN A 396 -7.32 -6.49 -9.22
N PRO A 397 -8.48 -6.70 -9.86
CA PRO A 397 -8.56 -7.58 -11.03
C PRO A 397 -7.77 -6.98 -12.20
N ARG A 398 -7.29 -7.83 -13.08
CA ARG A 398 -6.55 -7.42 -14.28
C ARG A 398 -7.49 -6.87 -15.34
N TYR A 399 -7.02 -5.86 -16.06
CA TYR A 399 -7.72 -5.35 -17.23
C TYR A 399 -7.51 -6.24 -18.47
N PHE A 400 -6.25 -6.69 -18.69
CA PHE A 400 -5.91 -7.57 -19.79
C PHE A 400 -6.06 -9.05 -19.41
N ASN A 401 -6.56 -9.87 -20.35
CA ASN A 401 -6.84 -11.30 -20.13
C ASN A 401 -5.69 -12.22 -20.46
N GLU A 402 -4.68 -11.77 -21.21
CA GLU A 402 -3.57 -12.60 -21.66
C GLU A 402 -2.67 -13.00 -20.47
N VAL A 403 -2.49 -14.30 -20.29
CA VAL A 403 -1.58 -14.90 -19.32
C VAL A 403 -0.64 -15.84 -20.05
N GLU A 404 0.65 -15.50 -20.07
CA GLU A 404 1.65 -16.32 -20.73
C GLU A 404 2.21 -17.45 -19.84
N SER A 405 2.02 -17.37 -18.53
CA SER A 405 2.59 -18.31 -17.54
C SER A 405 1.55 -18.74 -16.51
N THR A 406 1.66 -20.00 -16.07
CA THR A 406 0.92 -20.55 -14.91
C THR A 406 1.81 -20.69 -13.67
N ASP A 407 3.08 -20.27 -13.72
CA ASP A 407 3.95 -20.23 -12.55
C ASP A 407 3.52 -19.11 -11.62
N PHE A 408 3.29 -19.44 -10.35
CA PHE A 408 2.84 -18.47 -9.35
C PHE A 408 3.79 -17.26 -9.22
N ASN A 409 5.10 -17.47 -9.37
CA ASN A 409 6.08 -16.37 -9.29
C ASN A 409 5.96 -15.37 -10.46
N ASP A 410 5.43 -15.83 -11.61
CA ASP A 410 5.14 -14.94 -12.73
C ASP A 410 3.74 -14.35 -12.60
N VAL A 411 2.76 -15.16 -12.20
CA VAL A 411 1.36 -14.73 -12.02
C VAL A 411 1.24 -13.60 -10.99
N LYS A 412 1.96 -13.68 -9.87
CA LYS A 412 1.91 -12.61 -8.86
C LYS A 412 2.36 -11.24 -9.39
N LYS A 413 3.24 -11.21 -10.38
CA LYS A 413 3.70 -9.97 -11.04
C LYS A 413 2.66 -9.32 -11.95
N LEU A 414 1.58 -10.05 -12.24
CA LEU A 414 0.49 -9.55 -13.09
C LEU A 414 -0.44 -8.59 -12.32
N TYR A 415 -0.36 -8.58 -11.00
CA TYR A 415 -1.25 -7.79 -10.16
C TYR A 415 -0.49 -6.62 -9.55
N GLY A 416 -1.07 -5.43 -9.66
CA GLY A 416 -0.63 -4.25 -8.97
C GLY A 416 -1.52 -3.95 -7.76
N ALA A 417 -1.00 -3.15 -6.84
CA ALA A 417 -1.76 -2.55 -5.74
C ALA A 417 -1.36 -1.08 -5.62
N LEU A 418 -2.24 -0.18 -6.07
CA LEU A 418 -1.97 1.24 -5.97
C LEU A 418 -1.85 1.65 -4.51
N THR A 419 -0.72 2.22 -4.11
CA THR A 419 -0.67 2.94 -2.83
C THR A 419 -1.20 4.36 -2.98
N SER A 420 -1.86 4.87 -1.95
CA SER A 420 -2.45 6.20 -1.97
C SER A 420 -1.38 7.31 -2.07
N ASP A 421 -1.71 8.40 -2.76
CA ASP A 421 -0.89 9.61 -2.80
C ASP A 421 -0.74 10.30 -1.43
N VAL A 422 -1.59 9.95 -0.46
CA VAL A 422 -1.49 10.40 0.93
C VAL A 422 -0.70 9.43 1.83
N ALA A 423 -0.30 8.26 1.34
CA ALA A 423 0.59 7.36 2.06
C ALA A 423 1.95 8.04 2.31
N ASN A 424 2.55 7.73 3.45
CA ASN A 424 3.80 8.37 3.85
C ASN A 424 5.02 7.66 3.27
N GLY A 425 5.82 8.40 2.50
CA GLY A 425 7.16 8.03 2.08
C GLY A 425 8.24 8.78 2.86
N GLY A 426 9.49 8.57 2.50
CA GLY A 426 10.64 9.22 3.13
C GLY A 426 11.41 10.15 2.18
N GLY A 427 12.12 11.10 2.75
CA GLY A 427 13.06 11.97 2.03
C GLY A 427 14.04 12.63 2.97
N ILE A 428 15.26 12.90 2.51
CA ILE A 428 16.27 13.62 3.30
C ILE A 428 16.28 15.08 2.86
N LEU A 429 16.08 15.99 3.81
CA LEU A 429 16.00 17.43 3.51
C LEU A 429 17.36 17.97 3.07
N ILE A 430 17.38 18.87 2.09
CA ILE A 430 18.60 19.48 1.52
C ILE A 430 19.40 20.29 2.55
N THR A 431 18.82 20.60 3.70
CA THR A 431 19.47 21.27 4.83
C THR A 431 20.18 20.32 5.78
N ALA A 432 20.00 19.00 5.61
CA ALA A 432 20.74 18.02 6.41
C ALA A 432 22.25 18.19 6.18
N LYS A 433 23.02 18.19 7.26
CA LYS A 433 24.48 18.16 7.17
C LYS A 433 24.94 16.78 6.69
N PRO A 434 26.19 16.65 6.19
CA PRO A 434 26.70 15.34 5.75
C PRO A 434 26.55 14.23 6.79
N GLU A 435 26.88 14.51 8.07
CA GLU A 435 26.73 13.56 9.16
C GLU A 435 25.26 13.19 9.43
N ASP A 436 24.33 14.15 9.31
CA ASP A 436 22.90 13.92 9.49
C ASP A 436 22.31 13.13 8.30
N PHE A 437 22.82 13.37 7.08
CA PHE A 437 22.47 12.59 5.90
C PHE A 437 22.90 11.13 6.06
N THR A 438 24.15 10.90 6.50
CA THR A 438 24.69 9.55 6.74
C THR A 438 23.87 8.80 7.80
N LEU A 439 23.58 9.45 8.94
CA LEU A 439 22.74 8.87 9.99
C LEU A 439 21.31 8.59 9.50
N SER A 440 20.68 9.53 8.77
CA SER A 440 19.34 9.35 8.23
C SER A 440 19.27 8.17 7.26
N SER A 441 20.31 8.00 6.42
CA SER A 441 20.38 6.88 5.48
C SER A 441 20.54 5.54 6.19
N ALA A 442 21.38 5.47 7.23
CA ALA A 442 21.58 4.27 8.04
C ALA A 442 20.29 3.88 8.77
N PHE A 443 19.61 4.86 9.39
CA PHE A 443 18.36 4.63 10.10
C PHE A 443 17.28 4.06 9.17
N LEU A 444 17.02 4.69 8.03
CA LEU A 444 16.00 4.22 7.09
C LEU A 444 16.34 2.84 6.50
N GLN A 445 17.61 2.61 6.17
CA GLN A 445 18.04 1.31 5.67
C GLN A 445 17.78 0.18 6.67
N LEU A 446 18.16 0.40 7.92
CA LEU A 446 17.93 -0.59 8.98
C LEU A 446 16.44 -0.77 9.30
N MET A 447 15.65 0.31 9.27
CA MET A 447 14.20 0.22 9.45
C MET A 447 13.56 -0.63 8.35
N ALA A 448 13.99 -0.49 7.09
CA ALA A 448 13.50 -1.31 5.98
C ALA A 448 13.97 -2.78 6.11
N GLU A 449 15.25 -3.02 6.36
CA GLU A 449 15.83 -4.36 6.47
C GLU A 449 15.27 -5.19 7.65
N ASN A 450 14.75 -4.54 8.69
CA ASN A 450 14.24 -5.18 9.89
C ASN A 450 12.71 -5.14 10.02
N SER A 451 11.97 -4.91 8.92
CA SER A 451 10.52 -4.80 8.96
C SER A 451 9.77 -6.12 8.82
N GLU A 452 10.43 -7.23 8.51
CA GLU A 452 9.76 -8.49 8.16
C GLU A 452 8.82 -8.99 9.25
N SER A 453 9.29 -9.18 10.49
CA SER A 453 8.46 -9.67 11.59
C SER A 453 7.33 -8.71 11.94
N PHE A 454 7.58 -7.41 11.87
CA PHE A 454 6.57 -6.39 12.07
C PHE A 454 5.46 -6.45 11.00
N MET A 455 5.83 -6.64 9.73
CA MET A 455 4.85 -6.77 8.64
C MET A 455 4.05 -8.07 8.75
N GLU A 456 4.70 -9.19 9.08
CA GLU A 456 4.04 -10.48 9.32
C GLU A 456 3.02 -10.39 10.46
N GLU A 457 3.39 -9.78 11.60
CA GLU A 457 2.47 -9.58 12.72
C GLU A 457 1.28 -8.70 12.34
N TYR A 458 1.50 -7.65 11.54
CA TYR A 458 0.42 -6.82 11.03
C TYR A 458 -0.55 -7.63 10.14
N TYR A 459 -0.02 -8.50 9.29
CA TYR A 459 -0.86 -9.36 8.43
C TYR A 459 -1.73 -10.28 9.29
N GLU A 460 -1.13 -10.99 10.24
CA GLU A 460 -1.84 -11.97 11.07
C GLU A 460 -2.87 -11.30 11.98
N THR A 461 -2.51 -10.20 12.62
CA THR A 461 -3.34 -9.53 13.63
C THR A 461 -4.45 -8.68 13.02
N ASN A 462 -4.18 -7.99 11.90
CA ASN A 462 -5.14 -7.04 11.34
C ASN A 462 -5.88 -7.57 10.11
N LEU A 463 -5.22 -8.33 9.22
CA LEU A 463 -5.81 -8.70 7.94
C LEU A 463 -6.43 -10.10 7.92
N MET A 464 -6.07 -10.96 8.89
CA MET A 464 -6.53 -12.35 8.95
C MET A 464 -7.69 -12.60 9.92
N ILE A 465 -8.25 -11.56 10.55
CA ILE A 465 -9.22 -11.67 11.65
C ILE A 465 -10.50 -12.42 11.25
N LYS A 466 -11.01 -12.21 10.04
CA LYS A 466 -12.28 -12.77 9.55
C LYS A 466 -12.09 -13.79 8.44
N VAL A 467 -10.87 -14.29 8.29
CA VAL A 467 -10.58 -15.33 7.32
C VAL A 467 -10.92 -16.70 7.91
N ASN A 468 -11.59 -17.55 7.14
CA ASN A 468 -11.79 -18.94 7.55
C ASN A 468 -10.42 -19.63 7.70
N GLN A 469 -10.29 -20.47 8.72
CA GLN A 469 -9.04 -21.21 8.95
C GLN A 469 -8.65 -22.08 7.74
N SER A 470 -9.63 -22.60 6.99
CA SER A 470 -9.40 -23.35 5.75
C SER A 470 -8.77 -22.51 4.63
N ASP A 471 -8.98 -21.20 4.65
CA ASP A 471 -8.61 -20.29 3.57
C ASP A 471 -7.39 -19.42 3.94
N SER A 472 -6.85 -19.61 5.15
CA SER A 472 -5.79 -18.77 5.71
C SER A 472 -4.52 -18.74 4.84
N GLN A 473 -4.14 -19.88 4.26
CA GLN A 473 -2.97 -19.96 3.40
C GLN A 473 -3.16 -19.17 2.10
N GLN A 474 -4.31 -19.30 1.45
CA GLN A 474 -4.65 -18.56 0.24
C GLN A 474 -4.75 -17.06 0.53
N GLN A 475 -5.36 -16.69 1.65
CA GLN A 475 -5.45 -15.28 2.04
C GLN A 475 -4.07 -14.67 2.28
N MET A 476 -3.14 -15.39 2.91
CA MET A 476 -1.77 -14.92 3.07
C MET A 476 -1.09 -14.72 1.71
N GLN A 477 -1.33 -15.61 0.74
CA GLN A 477 -0.85 -15.42 -0.63
C GLN A 477 -1.45 -14.17 -1.30
N MET A 478 -2.73 -13.86 -1.06
CA MET A 478 -3.33 -12.61 -1.57
C MET A 478 -2.65 -11.37 -0.98
N ILE A 479 -2.40 -11.37 0.31
CA ILE A 479 -1.68 -10.29 1.00
C ILE A 479 -0.26 -10.13 0.43
N GLN A 480 0.45 -11.25 0.20
CA GLN A 480 1.78 -11.24 -0.40
C GLN A 480 1.77 -10.68 -1.83
N ILE A 481 0.76 -11.05 -2.64
CA ILE A 481 0.60 -10.50 -4.00
C ILE A 481 0.37 -9.00 -3.95
N ILE A 482 -0.46 -8.51 -3.02
CA ILE A 482 -0.72 -7.09 -2.84
C ILE A 482 0.56 -6.37 -2.43
N HIS A 483 1.30 -6.89 -1.46
CA HIS A 483 2.55 -6.30 -0.99
C HIS A 483 3.62 -6.23 -2.11
N ASP A 484 3.83 -7.35 -2.81
CA ASP A 484 4.82 -7.43 -3.90
C ASP A 484 4.43 -6.54 -5.11
N GLY A 485 3.13 -6.25 -5.25
CA GLY A 485 2.55 -5.45 -6.34
C GLY A 485 2.38 -3.96 -6.01
N ILE A 486 2.87 -3.46 -4.87
CA ILE A 486 2.73 -2.05 -4.51
C ILE A 486 3.33 -1.16 -5.60
N CYS A 487 2.51 -0.25 -6.13
CA CYS A 487 2.87 0.67 -7.19
C CYS A 487 2.25 2.06 -6.96
N SER A 488 2.82 3.04 -7.63
CA SER A 488 2.26 4.38 -7.77
C SER A 488 2.70 4.90 -9.13
N PRO A 489 1.85 4.82 -10.16
CA PRO A 489 2.18 5.29 -11.50
C PRO A 489 2.53 6.77 -11.52
N MET A 490 3.33 7.21 -12.49
CA MET A 490 3.74 8.61 -12.63
C MET A 490 2.54 9.56 -12.73
N SER A 491 1.50 9.16 -13.44
CA SER A 491 0.27 9.95 -13.55
C SER A 491 -0.32 10.33 -12.20
N MET A 492 -0.25 9.42 -11.23
CA MET A 492 -0.78 9.64 -9.90
C MET A 492 -0.09 10.79 -9.15
N LEU A 493 1.22 10.90 -9.29
CA LEU A 493 2.02 11.87 -8.56
C LEU A 493 2.31 13.15 -9.37
N TYR A 494 2.56 13.01 -10.66
CA TYR A 494 3.08 14.12 -11.49
C TYR A 494 2.01 14.84 -12.31
N ASP A 495 1.00 14.13 -12.84
CA ASP A 495 -0.04 14.79 -13.66
C ASP A 495 -0.80 15.85 -12.86
N TYR A 496 -1.13 15.54 -11.61
CA TYR A 496 -1.76 16.49 -10.70
C TYR A 496 -0.90 17.75 -10.48
N TYR A 497 0.42 17.59 -10.32
CA TYR A 497 1.32 18.73 -10.14
C TYR A 497 1.41 19.59 -11.41
N CYS A 498 1.49 18.94 -12.58
CA CYS A 498 1.58 19.64 -13.87
C CYS A 498 0.32 20.41 -14.20
N THR A 499 -0.86 19.87 -13.87
CA THR A 499 -2.13 20.40 -14.33
C THR A 499 -2.69 21.48 -13.42
N ARG A 500 -2.58 21.32 -12.11
CA ARG A 500 -3.21 22.21 -11.13
C ARG A 500 -2.73 23.66 -11.23
N ASN A 501 -1.41 23.86 -11.37
CA ASN A 501 -0.82 25.20 -11.46
C ASN A 501 -1.15 25.92 -12.78
N ALA A 502 -1.61 25.18 -13.79
CA ALA A 502 -1.96 25.69 -15.11
C ALA A 502 -3.48 25.79 -15.32
N SER A 503 -4.29 25.50 -14.31
CA SER A 503 -5.76 25.40 -14.43
C SER A 503 -6.21 24.37 -15.47
N LEU A 504 -5.45 23.30 -15.64
CA LEU A 504 -5.75 22.16 -16.49
C LEU A 504 -6.40 21.05 -15.67
N HIS A 505 -7.09 20.14 -16.34
CA HIS A 505 -7.67 18.96 -15.72
C HIS A 505 -6.65 17.82 -15.64
N THR A 506 -6.72 17.02 -14.56
CA THR A 506 -5.95 15.77 -14.46
C THR A 506 -6.54 14.70 -15.40
N TYR A 507 -5.76 13.65 -15.68
CA TYR A 507 -6.27 12.48 -16.38
C TYR A 507 -7.53 11.91 -15.71
N GLU A 508 -7.55 11.94 -14.38
CA GLU A 508 -8.66 11.45 -13.57
C GLU A 508 -9.92 12.35 -13.70
N ASP A 509 -9.75 13.67 -13.82
CA ASP A 509 -10.88 14.58 -14.05
C ASP A 509 -11.58 14.28 -15.38
N PHE A 510 -10.85 13.92 -16.43
CA PHE A 510 -11.42 13.49 -17.71
C PHE A 510 -12.15 12.15 -17.60
N MET A 511 -11.57 11.18 -16.86
CA MET A 511 -12.25 9.89 -16.58
C MET A 511 -13.55 10.13 -15.81
N ARG A 512 -13.51 10.89 -14.73
CA ARG A 512 -14.69 11.22 -13.91
C ARG A 512 -15.75 11.99 -14.72
N SER A 513 -15.34 12.89 -15.63
CA SER A 513 -16.25 13.56 -16.55
C SER A 513 -17.00 12.58 -17.43
N SER A 514 -16.27 11.60 -18.01
CA SER A 514 -16.84 10.53 -18.84
C SER A 514 -17.82 9.64 -18.06
N PHE A 515 -17.45 9.24 -16.86
CA PHE A 515 -18.31 8.42 -15.97
C PHE A 515 -19.58 9.18 -15.55
N ASN A 516 -19.47 10.43 -15.13
CA ASN A 516 -20.62 11.25 -14.78
C ASN A 516 -21.60 11.43 -15.94
N LYS A 517 -21.10 11.52 -17.17
CA LYS A 517 -21.91 11.62 -18.39
C LYS A 517 -22.45 10.26 -18.85
N LYS A 518 -21.91 9.14 -18.32
CA LYS A 518 -22.11 7.77 -18.84
C LYS A 518 -21.80 7.66 -20.34
N THR A 519 -20.87 8.49 -20.82
CA THR A 519 -20.45 8.59 -22.21
C THR A 519 -18.96 8.90 -22.22
N ASN A 520 -18.19 8.12 -22.94
CA ASN A 520 -16.77 8.32 -23.04
C ASN A 520 -16.41 9.58 -23.83
N THR A 521 -16.03 10.62 -23.12
CA THR A 521 -15.53 11.89 -23.69
C THR A 521 -14.03 12.04 -23.51
N TYR A 522 -13.34 11.01 -22.99
CA TYR A 522 -11.95 11.08 -22.58
C TYR A 522 -11.01 11.58 -23.67
N SER A 523 -11.10 11.00 -24.90
CA SER A 523 -10.22 11.39 -26.01
C SER A 523 -10.40 12.88 -26.37
N SER A 524 -11.65 13.34 -26.48
CA SER A 524 -11.90 14.74 -26.84
C SER A 524 -11.47 15.72 -25.75
N ASP A 525 -11.66 15.34 -24.48
CA ASP A 525 -11.26 16.15 -23.33
C ASP A 525 -9.71 16.20 -23.26
N TRP A 526 -9.03 15.07 -23.47
CA TRP A 526 -7.58 14.96 -23.53
C TRP A 526 -6.98 15.81 -24.65
N ASP A 527 -7.45 15.65 -25.89
CA ASP A 527 -6.95 16.37 -27.06
C ASP A 527 -7.05 17.89 -26.89
N SER A 528 -8.09 18.34 -26.18
CA SER A 528 -8.32 19.78 -25.92
C SER A 528 -7.22 20.41 -25.06
N GLU A 529 -6.56 19.64 -24.19
CA GLU A 529 -5.56 20.15 -23.25
C GLU A 529 -4.14 19.57 -23.46
N TYR A 530 -3.98 18.56 -24.32
CA TYR A 530 -2.72 17.84 -24.52
C TYR A 530 -1.51 18.75 -24.73
N ALA A 531 -1.61 19.69 -25.67
CA ALA A 531 -0.50 20.61 -25.96
C ALA A 531 -0.11 21.46 -24.74
N ALA A 532 -1.07 21.87 -23.94
CA ALA A 532 -0.82 22.64 -22.73
C ALA A 532 -0.18 21.77 -21.64
N LYS A 533 -0.62 20.51 -21.49
CA LYS A 533 -0.03 19.51 -20.57
C LYS A 533 1.44 19.27 -20.91
N VAL A 534 1.76 19.04 -22.19
CA VAL A 534 3.14 18.84 -22.65
C VAL A 534 4.05 20.02 -22.28
N VAL A 535 3.58 21.25 -22.48
CA VAL A 535 4.34 22.47 -22.09
C VAL A 535 4.60 22.52 -20.58
N GLN A 536 3.64 22.12 -19.74
CA GLN A 536 3.84 22.11 -18.29
C GLN A 536 4.82 20.99 -17.88
N TRP A 537 4.71 19.83 -18.51
CA TRP A 537 5.64 18.73 -18.29
C TRP A 537 7.09 19.11 -18.64
N GLU A 538 7.32 19.72 -19.79
CA GLU A 538 8.65 20.18 -20.20
C GLU A 538 9.25 21.20 -19.22
N LYS A 539 8.44 22.12 -18.68
CA LYS A 539 8.87 23.04 -17.63
C LYS A 539 9.27 22.29 -16.36
N LEU A 540 8.47 21.30 -15.94
CA LEU A 540 8.76 20.49 -14.76
C LEU A 540 10.09 19.74 -14.95
N VAL A 541 10.28 19.03 -16.07
CA VAL A 541 11.51 18.31 -16.38
C VAL A 541 12.73 19.24 -16.39
N ALA A 542 12.58 20.43 -16.95
CA ALA A 542 13.65 21.43 -17.00
C ALA A 542 14.07 21.96 -15.62
N SER A 543 13.15 21.96 -14.65
CA SER A 543 13.37 22.41 -13.27
C SER A 543 13.65 21.28 -12.28
N PHE A 544 13.53 20.02 -12.70
CA PHE A 544 13.58 18.86 -11.81
C PHE A 544 14.86 18.80 -10.97
N GLY A 545 14.69 18.80 -9.65
CA GLY A 545 15.80 18.78 -8.69
C GLY A 545 16.66 20.07 -8.66
N LYS A 546 16.20 21.14 -9.30
CA LYS A 546 16.85 22.44 -9.23
C LYS A 546 16.15 23.32 -8.22
N ARG A 547 16.90 23.80 -7.24
CA ARG A 547 16.40 24.79 -6.30
C ARG A 547 16.13 26.11 -7.07
N THR A 548 14.91 26.58 -6.96
CA THR A 548 14.58 27.97 -7.35
C THR A 548 14.79 28.82 -6.10
N ASP A 549 15.85 29.60 -6.11
CA ASP A 549 16.16 30.60 -5.05
C ASP A 549 15.07 31.66 -4.96
#